data_47b74814a621bafa5651fdcef5823935
#
_entry.id   47b74814a621bafa5651fdcef5823935
#
_cell.length_a   1.000
_cell.length_b   1.000
_cell.length_c   1.000
_cell.angle_alpha   90.00
_cell.angle_beta   90.00
_cell.angle_gamma   90.00
#
_symmetry.space_group_name_H-M   'P 1'
#
loop_
_entity.id
_entity.type
_entity.pdbx_description
1 polymer ?
#
loop_
_entity_poly.entity_id
_entity_poly.type
_entity_poly.pdbx_seq_one_letter_code
_entity_poly.pdbx_strand_id
1 'polypeptide(L)'
;HYLKPQPETLADPETFAFCVRVTLYAVAFGIKEVGEHDPEVRPIVLNLPDGTVEMRIEQGPAAHLTIKGGSFYPQRGPAENPNAILEFADLQTAWDTFQGNIDTFSAVGSGRIKLRGFIPLIEGVNPLMDRLAYYLSD
;
A
#
# COMPACT_ATOMS: atom_id res chain seq x y z
N HIS A 1 -19.75 2.75 2.73
CA HIS A 1 -18.40 3.27 2.62
C HIS A 1 -17.43 2.18 2.18
N TYR A 2 -16.69 2.42 1.12
CA TYR A 2 -15.88 1.36 0.49
C TYR A 2 -14.62 0.96 1.26
N LEU A 3 -14.15 1.80 2.19
CA LEU A 3 -13.00 1.46 3.02
C LEU A 3 -13.40 0.61 4.23
N LYS A 4 -14.65 0.68 4.65
CA LYS A 4 -15.20 -0.10 5.77
C LYS A 4 -16.59 -0.61 5.42
N PRO A 5 -16.70 -1.45 4.38
CA PRO A 5 -18.00 -1.95 3.93
C PRO A 5 -18.59 -2.95 4.92
N GLN A 6 -19.90 -3.15 4.79
CA GLN A 6 -20.59 -4.16 5.56
C GLN A 6 -20.18 -5.57 5.11
N PRO A 7 -20.18 -6.58 5.99
CA PRO A 7 -19.78 -7.93 5.61
C PRO A 7 -20.52 -8.50 4.41
N GLU A 8 -21.81 -8.25 4.29
CA GLU A 8 -22.59 -8.75 3.15
C GLU A 8 -22.15 -8.12 1.83
N THR A 9 -21.63 -6.90 1.88
CA THR A 9 -21.07 -6.23 0.70
C THR A 9 -19.81 -6.96 0.24
N LEU A 10 -18.99 -7.42 1.18
CA LEU A 10 -17.75 -8.13 0.86
C LEU A 10 -18.00 -9.54 0.33
N ALA A 11 -19.22 -10.09 0.49
CA ALA A 11 -19.54 -11.42 -0.02
C ALA A 11 -19.70 -11.44 -1.54
N ASP A 12 -20.00 -10.30 -2.17
CA ASP A 12 -20.12 -10.21 -3.61
C ASP A 12 -18.74 -10.01 -4.25
N PRO A 13 -18.28 -10.94 -5.13
CA PRO A 13 -16.92 -10.85 -5.69
C PRO A 13 -16.64 -9.56 -6.45
N GLU A 14 -17.59 -9.04 -7.21
CA GLU A 14 -17.39 -7.81 -7.96
C GLU A 14 -17.28 -6.60 -7.03
N THR A 15 -18.11 -6.57 -6.01
CA THR A 15 -18.09 -5.51 -5.01
C THR A 15 -16.80 -5.57 -4.21
N PHE A 16 -16.36 -6.78 -3.83
CA PHE A 16 -15.10 -6.95 -3.12
C PHE A 16 -13.92 -6.44 -3.95
N ALA A 17 -13.86 -6.83 -5.23
CA ALA A 17 -12.80 -6.38 -6.13
C ALA A 17 -12.78 -4.85 -6.25
N PHE A 18 -13.94 -4.23 -6.34
CA PHE A 18 -14.07 -2.78 -6.39
C PHE A 18 -13.56 -2.14 -5.10
N CYS A 19 -13.96 -2.69 -3.95
CA CYS A 19 -13.52 -2.18 -2.65
C CYS A 19 -12.01 -2.26 -2.49
N VAL A 20 -11.40 -3.37 -2.93
CA VAL A 20 -9.95 -3.53 -2.85
C VAL A 20 -9.25 -2.50 -3.75
N ARG A 21 -9.75 -2.30 -4.96
CA ARG A 21 -9.16 -1.32 -5.87
C ARG A 21 -9.24 0.10 -5.31
N VAL A 22 -10.39 0.49 -4.79
CA VAL A 22 -10.57 1.80 -4.18
C VAL A 22 -9.63 1.96 -2.98
N THR A 23 -9.52 0.91 -2.17
CA THR A 23 -8.64 0.95 -1.00
C THR A 23 -7.17 1.04 -1.42
N LEU A 24 -6.76 0.34 -2.47
CA LEU A 24 -5.40 0.44 -2.99
C LEU A 24 -5.06 1.88 -3.37
N TYR A 25 -5.96 2.54 -4.10
CA TYR A 25 -5.76 3.93 -4.48
C TYR A 25 -5.75 4.84 -3.26
N ALA A 26 -6.68 4.62 -2.32
CA ALA A 26 -6.74 5.40 -1.08
C ALA A 26 -5.46 5.24 -0.25
N VAL A 27 -4.88 4.04 -0.23
CA VAL A 27 -3.62 3.79 0.48
C VAL A 27 -2.49 4.58 -0.16
N ALA A 28 -2.37 4.54 -1.49
CA ALA A 28 -1.30 5.28 -2.17
C ALA A 28 -1.38 6.78 -1.88
N PHE A 29 -2.58 7.36 -1.95
CA PHE A 29 -2.77 8.78 -1.69
C PHE A 29 -2.68 9.10 -0.19
N GLY A 30 -3.13 8.17 0.67
CA GLY A 30 -3.04 8.31 2.12
C GLY A 30 -1.60 8.30 2.62
N ILE A 31 -0.73 7.50 1.99
CA ILE A 31 0.70 7.48 2.33
C ILE A 31 1.30 8.87 2.15
N LYS A 32 0.92 9.58 1.08
CA LYS A 32 1.37 10.96 0.87
C LYS A 32 0.98 11.84 2.06
N GLU A 33 -0.27 11.78 2.47
CA GLU A 33 -0.76 12.62 3.58
C GLU A 33 -0.03 12.28 4.88
N VAL A 34 0.10 11.00 5.19
CA VAL A 34 0.79 10.56 6.39
C VAL A 34 2.28 10.93 6.32
N GLY A 35 2.93 10.64 5.20
CA GLY A 35 4.36 10.86 5.05
C GLY A 35 4.76 12.34 5.12
N GLU A 36 3.94 13.22 4.58
CA GLU A 36 4.26 14.64 4.54
C GLU A 36 3.82 15.40 5.80
N HIS A 37 2.82 14.90 6.51
CA HIS A 37 2.19 15.67 7.58
C HIS A 37 2.19 15.02 8.96
N ASP A 38 2.43 13.72 9.08
CA ASP A 38 2.39 13.04 10.38
C ASP A 38 3.76 13.11 11.07
N PRO A 39 3.87 13.81 12.23
CA PRO A 39 5.15 13.93 12.94
C PRO A 39 5.75 12.58 13.35
N GLU A 40 4.90 11.56 13.58
CA GLU A 40 5.37 10.25 14.04
C GLU A 40 6.25 9.56 12.99
N VAL A 41 6.01 9.82 11.70
CA VAL A 41 6.76 9.17 10.63
C VAL A 41 7.76 10.08 9.92
N ARG A 42 7.75 11.39 10.21
CA ARG A 42 8.68 12.32 9.54
C ARG A 42 10.16 11.91 9.65
N PRO A 43 10.65 11.43 10.81
CA PRO A 43 12.05 10.98 10.88
C PRO A 43 12.35 9.85 9.90
N ILE A 44 11.40 8.95 9.67
CA ILE A 44 11.54 7.86 8.70
C ILE A 44 11.57 8.44 7.28
N VAL A 45 10.64 9.35 7.00
CA VAL A 45 10.50 9.97 5.67
C VAL A 45 11.77 10.74 5.27
N LEU A 46 12.36 11.46 6.22
CA LEU A 46 13.57 12.23 5.93
C LEU A 46 14.76 11.36 5.58
N ASN A 47 14.72 10.08 5.94
CA ASN A 47 15.77 9.12 5.62
C ASN A 47 15.41 8.20 4.45
N LEU A 48 14.24 8.40 3.84
CA LEU A 48 13.84 7.58 2.69
C LEU A 48 14.66 7.92 1.46
N PRO A 49 15.15 6.91 0.73
CA PRO A 49 15.76 7.16 -0.57
C PRO A 49 14.71 7.63 -1.57
N ASP A 50 15.14 8.36 -2.59
CA ASP A 50 14.28 8.72 -3.71
C ASP A 50 13.99 7.45 -4.54
N GLY A 51 12.82 7.40 -5.12
CA GLY A 51 12.46 6.30 -6.00
C GLY A 51 10.95 6.11 -6.11
N THR A 52 10.56 5.17 -6.95
CA THR A 52 9.15 4.84 -7.19
C THR A 52 8.86 3.44 -6.69
N VAL A 53 7.83 3.32 -5.86
CA VAL A 53 7.31 2.05 -5.36
C VAL A 53 5.99 1.77 -6.06
N GLU A 54 5.86 0.59 -6.64
CA GLU A 54 4.59 0.14 -7.19
C GLU A 54 3.97 -0.87 -6.24
N MET A 55 2.69 -0.68 -5.93
CA MET A 55 1.89 -1.65 -5.20
C MET A 55 0.91 -2.24 -6.19
N ARG A 56 0.95 -3.55 -6.36
CA ARG A 56 0.08 -4.19 -7.34
C ARG A 56 -0.46 -5.52 -6.85
N ILE A 57 -1.60 -5.89 -7.40
CA ILE A 57 -2.21 -7.19 -7.14
C ILE A 57 -1.99 -8.02 -8.39
N GLU A 58 -1.53 -9.26 -8.22
CA GLU A 58 -1.25 -10.13 -9.35
C GLU A 58 -2.49 -10.21 -10.25
N GLN A 59 -2.32 -9.88 -11.54
CA GLN A 59 -3.38 -9.83 -12.54
C GLN A 59 -4.53 -8.89 -12.16
N GLY A 60 -4.22 -7.84 -11.39
CA GLY A 60 -5.22 -6.91 -10.90
C GLY A 60 -4.75 -5.46 -10.96
N PRO A 61 -5.39 -4.60 -10.19
CA PRO A 61 -5.05 -3.18 -10.19
C PRO A 61 -3.69 -2.90 -9.60
N ALA A 62 -3.17 -1.72 -9.91
CA ALA A 62 -1.90 -1.22 -9.38
C ALA A 62 -2.01 0.26 -9.08
N ALA A 63 -1.16 0.72 -8.18
CA ALA A 63 -0.92 2.13 -7.92
C ALA A 63 0.56 2.30 -7.66
N HIS A 64 1.09 3.49 -7.85
CA HIS A 64 2.48 3.71 -7.54
C HIS A 64 2.69 5.05 -6.86
N LEU A 65 3.83 5.17 -6.22
CA LEU A 65 4.16 6.30 -5.37
C LEU A 65 5.60 6.67 -5.64
N THR A 66 5.83 7.87 -6.14
CA THR A 66 7.19 8.38 -6.33
C THR A 66 7.56 9.23 -5.12
N ILE A 67 8.73 8.95 -4.56
CA ILE A 67 9.27 9.67 -3.41
C ILE A 67 10.48 10.45 -3.87
N LYS A 68 10.48 11.75 -3.57
CA LYS A 68 11.58 12.61 -3.96
C LYS A 68 11.77 13.70 -2.91
N GLY A 69 12.92 13.68 -2.24
CA GLY A 69 13.26 14.69 -1.25
C GLY A 69 12.25 14.78 -0.12
N GLY A 70 11.65 13.67 0.30
CA GLY A 70 10.66 13.66 1.38
C GLY A 70 9.26 14.05 0.94
N SER A 71 9.04 14.28 -0.35
CA SER A 71 7.72 14.55 -0.91
C SER A 71 7.21 13.32 -1.68
N PHE A 72 5.90 13.17 -1.73
CA PHE A 72 5.26 11.97 -2.27
C PHE A 72 4.34 12.32 -3.42
N TYR A 73 4.41 11.55 -4.50
CA TYR A 73 3.63 11.76 -5.72
C TYR A 73 2.91 10.47 -6.08
N PRO A 74 1.70 10.24 -5.53
CA PRO A 74 0.94 9.03 -5.81
C PRO A 74 0.20 9.12 -7.14
N GLN A 75 0.05 7.98 -7.82
CA GLN A 75 -0.74 7.88 -9.04
C GLN A 75 -1.41 6.51 -9.10
N ARG A 76 -2.56 6.45 -9.75
CA ARG A 76 -3.23 5.19 -10.06
C ARG A 76 -2.52 4.53 -11.23
N GLY A 77 -2.54 3.19 -11.23
CA GLY A 77 -1.96 2.41 -12.30
C GLY A 77 -0.51 2.03 -12.06
N PRO A 78 0.05 1.22 -12.96
CA PRO A 78 1.44 0.79 -12.84
C PRO A 78 2.42 1.92 -13.19
N ALA A 79 3.63 1.83 -12.62
CA ALA A 79 4.71 2.73 -12.96
C ALA A 79 5.45 2.21 -14.18
N GLU A 80 6.05 3.12 -14.95
CA GLU A 80 6.82 2.72 -16.13
C GLU A 80 8.11 1.99 -15.74
N ASN A 81 8.85 2.52 -14.77
CA ASN A 81 10.10 1.92 -14.31
C ASN A 81 10.20 2.00 -12.79
N PRO A 82 9.44 1.18 -12.06
CA PRO A 82 9.49 1.25 -10.59
C PRO A 82 10.83 0.75 -10.06
N ASN A 83 11.32 1.41 -9.03
CA ASN A 83 12.55 0.99 -8.33
C ASN A 83 12.27 -0.20 -7.43
N ALA A 84 11.04 -0.31 -6.93
CA ALA A 84 10.63 -1.41 -6.07
C ALA A 84 9.17 -1.76 -6.34
N ILE A 85 8.83 -3.03 -6.14
CA ILE A 85 7.48 -3.53 -6.36
C ILE A 85 7.05 -4.35 -5.17
N LEU A 86 5.85 -4.03 -4.66
CA LEU A 86 5.16 -4.80 -3.64
C LEU A 86 3.97 -5.46 -4.31
N GLU A 87 4.02 -6.78 -4.48
CA GLU A 87 2.98 -7.51 -5.20
C GLU A 87 2.21 -8.43 -4.28
N PHE A 88 0.88 -8.25 -4.25
CA PHE A 88 -0.02 -9.10 -3.49
C PHE A 88 -0.49 -10.25 -4.37
N ALA A 89 -0.49 -11.46 -3.82
CA ALA A 89 -0.88 -12.66 -4.57
C ALA A 89 -2.34 -12.62 -5.03
N ASP A 90 -3.20 -11.98 -4.24
CA ASP A 90 -4.62 -11.92 -4.54
C ASP A 90 -5.27 -10.73 -3.82
N LEU A 91 -6.55 -10.52 -4.14
CA LEU A 91 -7.33 -9.43 -3.56
C LEU A 91 -7.45 -9.55 -2.04
N GLN A 92 -7.60 -10.77 -1.54
CA GLN A 92 -7.77 -10.99 -0.10
C GLN A 92 -6.51 -10.59 0.66
N THR A 93 -5.33 -10.93 0.12
CA THR A 93 -4.06 -10.55 0.74
C THR A 93 -3.91 -9.03 0.80
N ALA A 94 -4.25 -8.35 -0.29
CA ALA A 94 -4.18 -6.89 -0.32
C ALA A 94 -5.14 -6.30 0.71
N TRP A 95 -6.37 -6.80 0.75
CA TRP A 95 -7.37 -6.33 1.70
C TRP A 95 -6.90 -6.49 3.15
N ASP A 96 -6.42 -7.70 3.49
CA ASP A 96 -5.96 -7.99 4.84
C ASP A 96 -4.78 -7.10 5.25
N THR A 97 -3.87 -6.85 4.30
CA THR A 97 -2.72 -5.97 4.56
C THR A 97 -3.17 -4.53 4.82
N PHE A 98 -4.06 -4.02 3.98
CA PHE A 98 -4.55 -2.64 4.11
C PHE A 98 -5.40 -2.43 5.35
N GLN A 99 -6.06 -3.48 5.84
CA GLN A 99 -6.82 -3.43 7.09
C GLN A 99 -5.94 -3.61 8.33
N GLY A 100 -4.66 -3.90 8.13
CA GLY A 100 -3.74 -4.12 9.25
C GLY A 100 -3.88 -5.48 9.89
N ASN A 101 -4.52 -6.44 9.22
CA ASN A 101 -4.79 -7.77 9.78
C ASN A 101 -3.63 -8.74 9.62
N ILE A 102 -2.69 -8.45 8.70
CA ILE A 102 -1.50 -9.26 8.52
C ILE A 102 -0.27 -8.36 8.41
N ASP A 103 0.86 -8.89 8.87
CA ASP A 103 2.14 -8.22 8.75
C ASP A 103 2.72 -8.46 7.37
N THR A 104 3.19 -7.41 6.70
CA THR A 104 3.75 -7.50 5.35
C THR A 104 4.87 -8.52 5.24
N PHE A 105 5.82 -8.49 6.18
CA PHE A 105 6.99 -9.36 6.08
C PHE A 105 6.66 -10.81 6.43
N SER A 106 5.68 -11.04 7.30
CA SER A 106 5.16 -12.40 7.52
C SER A 106 4.49 -12.94 6.27
N ALA A 107 3.75 -12.10 5.57
CA ALA A 107 3.10 -12.49 4.31
C ALA A 107 4.12 -12.80 3.22
N VAL A 108 5.27 -12.10 3.21
CA VAL A 108 6.37 -12.42 2.30
C VAL A 108 6.89 -13.83 2.59
N GLY A 109 7.07 -14.17 3.88
CA GLY A 109 7.55 -15.50 4.27
C GLY A 109 6.61 -16.61 3.86
N SER A 110 5.31 -16.35 3.79
CA SER A 110 4.31 -17.35 3.38
C SER A 110 4.02 -17.32 1.88
N GLY A 111 4.65 -16.43 1.11
CA GLY A 111 4.46 -16.34 -0.34
C GLY A 111 3.23 -15.55 -0.77
N ARG A 112 2.52 -14.92 0.17
CA ARG A 112 1.33 -14.12 -0.15
C ARG A 112 1.70 -12.74 -0.70
N ILE A 113 2.90 -12.23 -0.38
CA ILE A 113 3.41 -10.97 -0.88
C ILE A 113 4.80 -11.22 -1.45
N LYS A 114 5.09 -10.64 -2.62
CA LYS A 114 6.41 -10.68 -3.23
C LYS A 114 6.99 -9.29 -3.26
N LEU A 115 8.26 -9.17 -2.89
CA LEU A 115 9.00 -7.92 -2.93
C LEU A 115 10.07 -8.02 -4.01
N ARG A 116 10.19 -6.97 -4.83
CA ARG A 116 11.18 -6.92 -5.90
C ARG A 116 11.85 -5.57 -5.95
N GLY A 117 13.09 -5.55 -6.41
CA GLY A 117 13.83 -4.32 -6.63
C GLY A 117 14.51 -3.80 -5.38
N PHE A 118 14.47 -2.48 -5.20
CA PHE A 118 15.19 -1.81 -4.12
C PHE A 118 14.43 -1.96 -2.79
N ILE A 119 14.71 -3.03 -2.08
CA ILE A 119 14.00 -3.39 -0.85
C ILE A 119 14.01 -2.29 0.23
N PRO A 120 15.12 -1.54 0.46
CA PRO A 120 15.10 -0.47 1.45
C PRO A 120 13.98 0.56 1.26
N LEU A 121 13.56 0.77 0.02
CA LEU A 121 12.46 1.68 -0.27
C LEU A 121 11.13 1.11 0.26
N ILE A 122 10.92 -0.18 0.10
CA ILE A 122 9.73 -0.86 0.63
C ILE A 122 9.77 -0.86 2.16
N GLU A 123 10.92 -1.16 2.74
CA GLU A 123 11.08 -1.15 4.20
C GLU A 123 10.77 0.23 4.79
N GLY A 124 11.12 1.30 4.06
CA GLY A 124 10.83 2.65 4.52
C GLY A 124 9.36 3.05 4.37
N VAL A 125 8.69 2.52 3.35
CA VAL A 125 7.28 2.82 3.09
C VAL A 125 6.35 2.02 4.01
N ASN A 126 6.76 0.82 4.40
CA ASN A 126 5.90 -0.07 5.18
C ASN A 126 5.40 0.56 6.50
N PRO A 127 6.23 1.26 7.29
CA PRO A 127 5.72 1.94 8.49
C PRO A 127 4.66 3.00 8.20
N LEU A 128 4.74 3.63 7.02
CA LEU A 128 3.72 4.60 6.62
C LEU A 128 2.39 3.92 6.32
N MET A 129 2.44 2.73 5.71
CA MET A 129 1.23 1.93 5.49
C MET A 129 0.61 1.51 6.82
N ASP A 130 1.45 1.07 7.77
CA ASP A 130 0.98 0.70 9.10
C ASP A 130 0.33 1.88 9.81
N ARG A 131 0.95 3.04 9.71
CA ARG A 131 0.41 4.25 10.34
C ARG A 131 -0.93 4.65 9.73
N LEU A 132 -1.04 4.53 8.41
CA LEU A 132 -2.28 4.80 7.71
C LEU A 132 -3.37 3.81 8.13
N ALA A 133 -3.04 2.52 8.22
CA ALA A 133 -3.98 1.50 8.67
C ALA A 133 -4.48 1.80 10.10
N TYR A 134 -3.60 2.31 10.95
CA TYR A 134 -3.98 2.74 12.29
C TYR A 134 -5.07 3.82 12.25
N TYR A 135 -4.91 4.82 11.36
CA TYR A 135 -5.91 5.88 11.23
C TYR A 135 -7.23 5.38 10.65
N LEU A 136 -7.18 4.38 9.80
CA LEU A 136 -8.36 3.84 9.13
C LEU A 136 -9.07 2.73 9.94
N SER A 137 -8.47 2.28 11.04
CA SER A 137 -8.97 1.12 11.78
C SER A 137 -10.19 1.41 12.66
N ASP A 138 -10.59 2.64 12.79
CA ASP A 138 -11.73 3.01 13.61
C ASP A 138 -13.06 2.90 12.88
#